data_8e8644b78c5093e4367c91a8bd15d607
#
_entry.id   8e8644b78c5093e4367c91a8bd15d607
#
_cell.length_a   1.000
_cell.length_b   1.000
_cell.length_c   1.000
_cell.angle_alpha   90.00
_cell.angle_beta   90.00
_cell.angle_gamma   90.00
#
_symmetry.space_group_name_H-M   'P 1'
#
loop_
_entity.id
_entity.type
_entity.pdbx_description
1 polymer ?
#
loop_
_entity_poly.entity_id
_entity_poly.type
_entity_poly.pdbx_seq_one_letter_code
_entity_poly.pdbx_strand_id
1 'polypeptide(L)'
;MKGNMFKGTIIVLIISLLLISVTAVASADNNTDVSLLTLSKGGITIQYPSDWGNSRALSNYSIMAISKVDSIDAFGIGQVNVNVEKKPLEGDFSTFVNESYDKMQKDSSFQLVSSGSVALDNVQAEEYIYTSTQNDVQKEHKAVWFEKDGQAYVIMYSAPLNQFEKNLYVFDYILSNIKIS
;
A
#
# COMPACT_ATOMS: atom_id res chain seq x y z
N MET A 1 66.15 66.47 9.99
CA MET A 1 65.35 65.56 9.09
C MET A 1 64.81 64.42 9.95
N LYS A 2 63.47 64.27 10.03
CA LYS A 2 62.77 63.42 10.98
C LYS A 2 62.65 62.00 10.35
N GLY A 3 63.20 61.00 11.05
CA GLY A 3 62.99 59.61 10.72
C GLY A 3 61.80 59.05 11.50
N ASN A 4 60.82 58.60 10.79
CA ASN A 4 59.64 57.94 11.37
C ASN A 4 59.94 56.45 11.69
N MET A 5 59.77 56.13 12.94
CA MET A 5 59.89 54.79 13.48
C MET A 5 58.54 54.11 13.38
N PHE A 6 58.48 53.13 12.53
CA PHE A 6 57.26 52.25 12.37
C PHE A 6 57.25 51.26 13.53
N LYS A 7 56.26 51.39 14.40
CA LYS A 7 55.97 50.38 15.42
C LYS A 7 55.07 49.25 14.80
N GLY A 8 55.68 48.12 14.58
CA GLY A 8 54.93 46.93 14.15
C GLY A 8 54.22 46.33 15.35
N THR A 9 52.89 46.28 15.26
CA THR A 9 52.03 45.56 16.22
C THR A 9 51.97 44.15 15.85
N ILE A 10 52.48 43.22 16.65
CA ILE A 10 52.34 41.77 16.47
C ILE A 10 50.94 41.36 16.98
N ILE A 11 50.06 41.01 16.09
CA ILE A 11 48.76 40.41 16.43
C ILE A 11 48.99 38.92 16.62
N VAL A 12 48.93 38.45 17.86
CA VAL A 12 48.92 37.02 18.20
C VAL A 12 47.49 36.50 18.00
N LEU A 13 47.29 35.73 16.94
CA LEU A 13 46.04 35.09 16.67
C LEU A 13 45.94 33.79 17.50
N ILE A 14 45.19 33.84 18.60
CA ILE A 14 44.88 32.65 19.38
C ILE A 14 43.77 31.88 18.65
N ILE A 15 44.15 30.81 17.96
CA ILE A 15 43.20 29.85 17.39
C ILE A 15 42.74 28.95 18.53
N SER A 16 41.55 29.23 19.09
CA SER A 16 40.86 28.30 19.99
C SER A 16 40.29 27.13 19.20
N LEU A 17 40.94 25.97 19.33
CA LEU A 17 40.47 24.71 18.77
C LEU A 17 39.21 24.26 19.54
N LEU A 18 38.03 24.50 18.98
CA LEU A 18 36.77 23.99 19.51
C LEU A 18 36.70 22.52 19.17
N LEU A 19 36.96 21.64 20.13
CA LEU A 19 36.71 20.22 20.05
C LEU A 19 35.16 20.01 20.09
N ILE A 20 34.55 19.89 18.92
CA ILE A 20 33.16 19.43 18.81
C ILE A 20 33.16 17.91 19.02
N SER A 21 32.81 17.46 20.22
CA SER A 21 32.52 16.06 20.49
C SER A 21 31.18 15.72 19.83
N VAL A 22 31.26 15.10 18.67
CA VAL A 22 30.08 14.46 18.06
C VAL A 22 29.75 13.22 18.90
N THR A 23 28.78 13.35 19.79
CA THR A 23 28.14 12.19 20.41
C THR A 23 27.28 11.56 19.32
N ALA A 24 27.72 10.43 18.77
CA ALA A 24 26.88 9.58 17.95
C ALA A 24 25.72 9.09 18.84
N VAL A 25 24.54 9.66 18.63
CA VAL A 25 23.30 9.07 19.13
C VAL A 25 23.11 7.82 18.29
N ALA A 26 23.40 6.66 18.85
CA ALA A 26 22.98 5.39 18.29
C ALA A 26 21.45 5.40 18.32
N SER A 27 20.81 5.71 17.19
CA SER A 27 19.42 5.36 16.97
C SER A 27 19.34 3.85 17.10
N ALA A 28 18.71 3.37 18.15
CA ALA A 28 18.28 1.99 18.20
C ALA A 28 17.26 1.84 17.06
N ASP A 29 17.69 1.30 15.92
CA ASP A 29 16.82 0.74 14.92
C ASP A 29 16.04 -0.39 15.62
N ASN A 30 14.84 -0.07 16.07
CA ASN A 30 13.81 -1.06 16.34
C ASN A 30 13.36 -1.60 14.97
N ASN A 31 14.27 -2.26 14.28
CA ASN A 31 13.96 -3.11 13.15
C ASN A 31 13.27 -4.34 13.75
N THR A 32 11.97 -4.25 14.02
CA THR A 32 11.13 -5.42 14.16
C THR A 32 11.18 -6.07 12.79
N ASP A 33 11.97 -7.13 12.69
CA ASP A 33 12.10 -7.97 11.50
C ASP A 33 10.72 -8.57 11.24
N VAL A 34 9.89 -7.84 10.46
CA VAL A 34 8.54 -8.29 10.13
C VAL A 34 8.72 -9.44 9.16
N SER A 35 8.51 -10.66 9.66
CA SER A 35 8.58 -11.84 8.81
C SER A 35 7.48 -11.79 7.75
N LEU A 36 7.82 -12.22 6.53
CA LEU A 36 6.88 -12.29 5.42
C LEU A 36 6.26 -13.68 5.33
N LEU A 37 4.96 -13.72 5.11
CA LEU A 37 4.19 -14.91 4.80
C LEU A 37 3.91 -14.96 3.31
N THR A 38 3.75 -16.16 2.77
CA THR A 38 3.42 -16.38 1.35
C THR A 38 2.11 -17.15 1.24
N LEU A 39 1.23 -16.71 0.36
CA LEU A 39 -0.02 -17.37 0.03
C LEU A 39 -0.15 -17.53 -1.48
N SER A 40 -0.39 -18.76 -1.95
CA SER A 40 -0.58 -19.08 -3.37
C SER A 40 -1.92 -19.78 -3.58
N LYS A 41 -2.75 -19.24 -4.47
CA LYS A 41 -4.03 -19.84 -4.85
C LYS A 41 -4.54 -19.29 -6.18
N GLY A 42 -5.13 -20.15 -6.99
CA GLY A 42 -5.81 -19.74 -8.22
C GLY A 42 -4.91 -19.07 -9.27
N GLY A 43 -3.60 -19.39 -9.31
CA GLY A 43 -2.63 -18.77 -10.22
C GLY A 43 -2.02 -17.47 -9.70
N ILE A 44 -2.35 -17.07 -8.47
CA ILE A 44 -1.82 -15.85 -7.83
C ILE A 44 -0.98 -16.23 -6.63
N THR A 45 0.20 -15.64 -6.50
CA THR A 45 1.05 -15.74 -5.31
C THR A 45 1.32 -14.34 -4.77
N ILE A 46 1.04 -14.13 -3.49
CA ILE A 46 1.29 -12.89 -2.77
C ILE A 46 2.21 -13.11 -1.57
N GLN A 47 2.97 -12.07 -1.21
CA GLN A 47 3.72 -12.00 0.03
C GLN A 47 3.17 -10.86 0.89
N TYR A 48 3.04 -11.08 2.19
CA TYR A 48 2.45 -10.10 3.11
C TYR A 48 3.08 -10.22 4.51
N PRO A 49 3.05 -9.17 5.33
CA PRO A 49 3.67 -9.19 6.65
C PRO A 49 2.92 -10.08 7.65
N SER A 50 3.64 -10.61 8.64
CA SER A 50 3.10 -11.59 9.61
C SER A 50 2.09 -11.02 10.62
N ASP A 51 1.93 -9.69 10.69
CA ASP A 51 0.83 -9.03 11.42
C ASP A 51 -0.50 -8.99 10.62
N TRP A 52 -0.47 -9.55 9.41
CA TRP A 52 -1.65 -9.89 8.61
C TRP A 52 -1.86 -11.40 8.60
N GLY A 53 -3.12 -11.82 8.43
CA GLY A 53 -3.48 -13.23 8.43
C GLY A 53 -4.67 -13.54 7.54
N ASN A 54 -4.91 -14.83 7.33
CA ASN A 54 -6.09 -15.27 6.60
C ASN A 54 -7.36 -14.77 7.28
N SER A 55 -8.31 -14.31 6.48
CA SER A 55 -9.60 -13.82 6.93
C SER A 55 -10.73 -14.36 6.07
N ARG A 56 -11.95 -14.16 6.55
CA ARG A 56 -13.16 -14.53 5.81
C ARG A 56 -13.44 -13.47 4.75
N ALA A 57 -13.65 -13.92 3.51
CA ALA A 57 -14.17 -13.07 2.44
C ALA A 57 -15.71 -13.10 2.41
N LEU A 58 -16.29 -11.98 1.96
CA LEU A 58 -17.73 -11.88 1.77
C LEU A 58 -18.17 -12.31 0.37
N SER A 59 -17.28 -12.28 -0.61
CA SER A 59 -17.55 -12.65 -1.99
C SER A 59 -17.37 -14.14 -2.24
N ASN A 60 -18.33 -14.75 -2.96
CA ASN A 60 -18.23 -16.13 -3.41
C ASN A 60 -17.17 -16.36 -4.50
N TYR A 61 -16.67 -15.28 -5.11
CA TYR A 61 -15.60 -15.32 -6.11
C TYR A 61 -14.21 -15.18 -5.49
N SER A 62 -14.14 -14.95 -4.18
CA SER A 62 -12.86 -14.79 -3.49
C SER A 62 -12.07 -16.09 -3.50
N ILE A 63 -10.84 -16.02 -4.02
CA ILE A 63 -9.88 -17.12 -3.97
C ILE A 63 -8.96 -17.01 -2.78
N MET A 64 -8.70 -15.80 -2.28
CA MET A 64 -7.97 -15.56 -1.04
C MET A 64 -8.39 -14.23 -0.41
N ALA A 65 -8.33 -14.15 0.92
CA ALA A 65 -8.51 -12.93 1.67
C ALA A 65 -7.54 -12.92 2.86
N ILE A 66 -6.86 -11.81 3.04
CA ILE A 66 -6.00 -11.54 4.19
C ILE A 66 -6.41 -10.22 4.84
N SER A 67 -6.20 -10.10 6.12
CA SER A 67 -6.54 -8.88 6.87
C SER A 67 -5.50 -8.61 7.93
N LYS A 68 -5.36 -7.35 8.28
CA LYS A 68 -4.62 -6.95 9.46
C LYS A 68 -5.26 -7.63 10.68
N VAL A 69 -4.45 -8.38 11.45
CA VAL A 69 -4.97 -9.29 12.48
C VAL A 69 -5.82 -8.57 13.53
N ASP A 70 -5.40 -7.38 13.96
CA ASP A 70 -6.11 -6.56 14.93
C ASP A 70 -7.42 -5.91 14.40
N SER A 71 -7.68 -6.01 13.09
CA SER A 71 -8.90 -5.54 12.45
C SER A 71 -9.96 -6.63 12.21
N ILE A 72 -9.65 -7.89 12.55
CA ILE A 72 -10.54 -9.03 12.34
C ILE A 72 -11.58 -9.08 13.46
N ASP A 73 -12.86 -9.05 13.09
CA ASP A 73 -13.98 -9.14 14.00
C ASP A 73 -14.28 -10.58 14.46
N ALA A 74 -15.27 -10.73 15.35
CA ALA A 74 -15.69 -12.03 15.88
C ALA A 74 -16.24 -12.99 14.81
N PHE A 75 -16.59 -12.50 13.63
CA PHE A 75 -17.06 -13.30 12.48
C PHE A 75 -15.94 -13.69 11.52
N GLY A 76 -14.71 -13.30 11.82
CA GLY A 76 -13.52 -13.53 10.99
C GLY A 76 -13.40 -12.58 9.82
N ILE A 77 -14.12 -11.45 9.82
CA ILE A 77 -14.09 -10.44 8.75
C ILE A 77 -13.18 -9.31 9.17
N GLY A 78 -12.14 -9.06 8.36
CA GLY A 78 -11.22 -7.96 8.61
C GLY A 78 -11.72 -6.64 8.05
N GLN A 79 -11.62 -5.57 8.83
CA GLN A 79 -12.00 -4.22 8.40
C GLN A 79 -10.92 -3.58 7.50
N VAL A 80 -9.65 -3.94 7.72
CA VAL A 80 -8.49 -3.60 6.87
C VAL A 80 -8.07 -4.89 6.19
N ASN A 81 -8.33 -5.02 4.88
CA ASN A 81 -8.17 -6.30 4.21
C ASN A 81 -7.71 -6.15 2.75
N VAL A 82 -7.11 -7.23 2.24
CA VAL A 82 -6.87 -7.46 0.81
C VAL A 82 -7.62 -8.71 0.41
N ASN A 83 -8.45 -8.60 -0.61
CA ASN A 83 -9.22 -9.68 -1.20
C ASN A 83 -8.80 -9.89 -2.65
N VAL A 84 -8.63 -11.13 -3.07
CA VAL A 84 -8.40 -11.50 -4.47
C VAL A 84 -9.58 -12.31 -4.95
N GLU A 85 -10.25 -11.81 -5.98
CA GLU A 85 -11.35 -12.50 -6.65
C GLU A 85 -10.93 -12.99 -8.03
N LYS A 86 -11.54 -14.08 -8.45
CA LYS A 86 -11.44 -14.66 -9.80
C LYS A 86 -12.83 -14.94 -10.32
N LYS A 87 -13.16 -14.36 -11.48
CA LYS A 87 -14.48 -14.49 -12.12
C LYS A 87 -14.32 -14.95 -13.56
N PRO A 88 -15.20 -15.84 -14.06
CA PRO A 88 -15.25 -16.09 -15.48
C PRO A 88 -15.46 -14.78 -16.25
N LEU A 89 -14.68 -14.56 -17.29
CA LEU A 89 -14.82 -13.42 -18.16
C LEU A 89 -15.76 -13.78 -19.31
N GLU A 90 -16.89 -13.10 -19.40
CA GLU A 90 -17.81 -13.19 -20.52
C GLU A 90 -17.68 -11.91 -21.35
N GLY A 91 -17.15 -12.03 -22.58
CA GLY A 91 -16.96 -10.89 -23.47
C GLY A 91 -15.65 -10.15 -23.28
N ASP A 92 -15.68 -8.86 -23.55
CA ASP A 92 -14.51 -7.96 -23.47
C ASP A 92 -14.23 -7.54 -22.03
N PHE A 93 -12.94 -7.57 -21.64
CA PHE A 93 -12.51 -7.25 -20.29
C PHE A 93 -12.86 -5.82 -19.85
N SER A 94 -12.59 -4.83 -20.70
CA SER A 94 -12.92 -3.42 -20.35
C SER A 94 -14.42 -3.24 -20.19
N THR A 95 -15.23 -3.88 -21.04
CA THR A 95 -16.70 -3.86 -20.90
C THR A 95 -17.13 -4.48 -19.57
N PHE A 96 -16.54 -5.63 -19.19
CA PHE A 96 -16.85 -6.32 -17.94
C PHE A 96 -16.52 -5.43 -16.71
N VAL A 97 -15.36 -4.77 -16.72
CA VAL A 97 -14.94 -3.86 -15.63
C VAL A 97 -15.88 -2.65 -15.56
N ASN A 98 -16.15 -1.99 -16.70
CA ASN A 98 -17.04 -0.83 -16.77
C ASN A 98 -18.44 -1.16 -16.24
N GLU A 99 -19.04 -2.26 -16.68
CA GLU A 99 -20.34 -2.71 -16.19
C GLU A 99 -20.35 -3.00 -14.67
N SER A 100 -19.23 -3.44 -14.12
CA SER A 100 -19.10 -3.67 -12.68
C SER A 100 -19.19 -2.33 -11.92
N TYR A 101 -18.51 -1.29 -12.39
CA TYR A 101 -18.59 0.04 -11.79
C TYR A 101 -19.92 0.75 -12.08
N ASP A 102 -20.53 0.59 -13.25
CA ASP A 102 -21.88 1.08 -13.55
C ASP A 102 -22.93 0.54 -12.58
N LYS A 103 -22.77 -0.73 -12.16
CA LYS A 103 -23.63 -1.33 -11.14
C LYS A 103 -23.37 -0.71 -9.75
N MET A 104 -22.11 -0.50 -9.40
CA MET A 104 -21.72 0.10 -8.11
C MET A 104 -22.16 1.55 -7.98
N GLN A 105 -22.13 2.33 -9.07
CA GLN A 105 -22.58 3.73 -9.11
C GLN A 105 -24.08 3.92 -8.83
N LYS A 106 -24.87 2.85 -8.88
CA LYS A 106 -26.28 2.89 -8.47
C LYS A 106 -26.47 2.98 -6.97
N ASP A 107 -25.45 2.65 -6.20
CA ASP A 107 -25.40 2.88 -4.74
C ASP A 107 -25.04 4.35 -4.48
N SER A 108 -25.89 5.05 -3.77
CA SER A 108 -25.69 6.47 -3.44
C SER A 108 -24.47 6.74 -2.56
N SER A 109 -23.93 5.72 -1.89
CA SER A 109 -22.72 5.83 -1.07
C SER A 109 -21.43 5.65 -1.88
N PHE A 110 -21.53 5.15 -3.11
CA PHE A 110 -20.37 4.97 -3.99
C PHE A 110 -19.87 6.31 -4.55
N GLN A 111 -18.58 6.54 -4.49
CA GLN A 111 -17.92 7.69 -5.09
C GLN A 111 -16.59 7.27 -5.71
N LEU A 112 -16.48 7.38 -7.03
CA LEU A 112 -15.19 7.19 -7.71
C LEU A 112 -14.26 8.35 -7.40
N VAL A 113 -13.05 8.04 -6.93
CA VAL A 113 -11.98 9.01 -6.63
C VAL A 113 -11.06 9.16 -7.83
N SER A 114 -10.55 8.04 -8.36
CA SER A 114 -9.69 8.03 -9.54
C SER A 114 -9.73 6.68 -10.24
N SER A 115 -9.30 6.67 -11.51
CA SER A 115 -9.03 5.46 -12.28
C SER A 115 -7.84 5.67 -13.20
N GLY A 116 -7.14 4.58 -13.55
CA GLY A 116 -5.98 4.62 -14.43
C GLY A 116 -5.51 3.23 -14.82
N SER A 117 -4.43 3.18 -15.60
CA SER A 117 -3.77 1.93 -15.98
C SER A 117 -2.49 1.75 -15.19
N VAL A 118 -2.20 0.50 -14.79
CA VAL A 118 -0.99 0.12 -14.04
C VAL A 118 -0.41 -1.16 -14.62
N ALA A 119 0.90 -1.32 -14.57
CA ALA A 119 1.57 -2.57 -14.89
C ALA A 119 1.64 -3.44 -13.62
N LEU A 120 1.23 -4.71 -13.72
CA LEU A 120 1.22 -5.66 -12.62
C LEU A 120 1.93 -6.95 -13.06
N ASP A 121 3.11 -7.25 -12.49
CA ASP A 121 3.98 -8.34 -12.97
C ASP A 121 4.21 -8.18 -14.49
N ASN A 122 3.68 -9.08 -15.33
CA ASN A 122 3.79 -9.04 -16.79
C ASN A 122 2.46 -8.75 -17.50
N VAL A 123 1.44 -8.26 -16.77
CA VAL A 123 0.12 -7.96 -17.32
C VAL A 123 -0.24 -6.48 -17.21
N GLN A 124 -1.01 -5.98 -18.16
CA GLN A 124 -1.64 -4.67 -18.05
C GLN A 124 -2.87 -4.80 -17.16
N ALA A 125 -3.04 -3.84 -16.26
CA ALA A 125 -4.11 -3.81 -15.30
C ALA A 125 -4.78 -2.42 -15.25
N GLU A 126 -6.02 -2.38 -14.80
CA GLU A 126 -6.79 -1.17 -14.55
C GLU A 126 -6.92 -0.95 -13.05
N GLU A 127 -6.56 0.24 -12.58
CA GLU A 127 -6.67 0.64 -11.18
C GLU A 127 -7.86 1.56 -10.97
N TYR A 128 -8.60 1.32 -9.90
CA TYR A 128 -9.72 2.16 -9.46
C TYR A 128 -9.60 2.44 -7.98
N ILE A 129 -9.74 3.72 -7.60
CA ILE A 129 -9.85 4.15 -6.21
C ILE A 129 -11.24 4.74 -6.03
N TYR A 130 -11.96 4.27 -5.02
CA TYR A 130 -13.33 4.71 -4.76
C TYR A 130 -13.68 4.59 -3.27
N THR A 131 -14.71 5.30 -2.84
CA THR A 131 -15.28 5.16 -1.51
C THR A 131 -16.67 4.54 -1.57
N SER A 132 -17.06 3.85 -0.52
CA SER A 132 -18.41 3.34 -0.30
C SER A 132 -18.71 3.23 1.19
N THR A 133 -19.99 3.09 1.53
CA THR A 133 -20.41 2.87 2.92
C THR A 133 -20.88 1.44 3.10
N GLN A 134 -20.33 0.74 4.07
CA GLN A 134 -20.71 -0.62 4.42
C GLN A 134 -20.98 -0.69 5.93
N ASN A 135 -22.20 -1.08 6.33
CA ASN A 135 -22.63 -1.13 7.73
C ASN A 135 -22.33 0.18 8.48
N ASP A 136 -22.74 1.31 7.91
CA ASP A 136 -22.52 2.67 8.42
C ASP A 136 -21.03 3.09 8.57
N VAL A 137 -20.10 2.28 8.07
CA VAL A 137 -18.67 2.62 8.03
C VAL A 137 -18.30 3.02 6.61
N GLN A 138 -17.83 4.25 6.46
CA GLN A 138 -17.26 4.70 5.19
C GLN A 138 -15.86 4.12 5.00
N LYS A 139 -15.67 3.43 3.88
CA LYS A 139 -14.41 2.79 3.48
C LYS A 139 -13.90 3.38 2.18
N GLU A 140 -12.59 3.35 2.05
CA GLU A 140 -11.90 3.57 0.79
C GLU A 140 -11.36 2.24 0.27
N HIS A 141 -11.37 2.10 -1.06
CA HIS A 141 -10.98 0.89 -1.78
C HIS A 141 -10.00 1.25 -2.88
N LYS A 142 -8.95 0.43 -3.03
CA LYS A 142 -8.06 0.45 -4.18
C LYS A 142 -8.14 -0.92 -4.83
N ALA A 143 -8.65 -0.99 -6.06
CA ALA A 143 -8.89 -2.21 -6.81
C ALA A 143 -8.04 -2.23 -8.07
N VAL A 144 -7.33 -3.34 -8.31
CA VAL A 144 -6.52 -3.55 -9.51
C VAL A 144 -7.08 -4.76 -10.24
N TRP A 145 -7.59 -4.50 -11.46
CA TRP A 145 -8.23 -5.48 -12.33
C TRP A 145 -7.30 -5.91 -13.45
N PHE A 146 -7.28 -7.19 -13.76
CA PHE A 146 -6.56 -7.71 -14.92
C PHE A 146 -7.23 -8.96 -15.48
N GLU A 147 -6.95 -9.24 -16.74
CA GLU A 147 -7.38 -10.45 -17.42
C GLU A 147 -6.22 -11.44 -17.52
N LYS A 148 -6.54 -12.72 -17.30
CA LYS A 148 -5.65 -13.82 -17.61
C LYS A 148 -6.44 -15.09 -17.92
N ASP A 149 -6.11 -15.77 -19.02
CA ASP A 149 -6.68 -17.05 -19.42
C ASP A 149 -8.22 -17.06 -19.45
N GLY A 150 -8.84 -15.98 -19.98
CA GLY A 150 -10.28 -15.82 -20.04
C GLY A 150 -10.96 -15.66 -18.68
N GLN A 151 -10.22 -15.21 -17.68
CA GLN A 151 -10.73 -14.89 -16.35
C GLN A 151 -10.43 -13.45 -16.00
N ALA A 152 -11.39 -12.79 -15.39
CA ALA A 152 -11.17 -11.48 -14.76
C ALA A 152 -10.74 -11.68 -13.30
N TYR A 153 -9.64 -11.05 -12.94
CA TYR A 153 -9.15 -11.00 -11.57
C TYR A 153 -9.29 -9.59 -11.03
N VAL A 154 -9.57 -9.47 -9.75
CA VAL A 154 -9.43 -8.23 -9.01
C VAL A 154 -8.70 -8.47 -7.70
N ILE A 155 -7.69 -7.65 -7.46
CA ILE A 155 -7.01 -7.54 -6.17
C ILE A 155 -7.49 -6.24 -5.55
N MET A 156 -8.16 -6.32 -4.43
CA MET A 156 -8.81 -5.17 -3.81
C MET A 156 -8.35 -4.99 -2.37
N TYR A 157 -7.78 -3.84 -2.07
CA TYR A 157 -7.55 -3.36 -0.72
C TYR A 157 -8.74 -2.53 -0.25
N SER A 158 -9.15 -2.73 1.00
CA SER A 158 -10.27 -2.02 1.61
C SER A 158 -9.96 -1.69 3.05
N ALA A 159 -10.23 -0.44 3.46
CA ALA A 159 -10.07 -0.01 4.83
C ALA A 159 -11.02 1.15 5.17
N PRO A 160 -11.38 1.36 6.46
CA PRO A 160 -12.01 2.60 6.91
C PRO A 160 -11.14 3.81 6.54
N LEU A 161 -11.75 4.96 6.20
CA LEU A 161 -11.03 6.16 5.73
C LEU A 161 -9.83 6.55 6.62
N ASN A 162 -10.00 6.48 7.94
CA ASN A 162 -8.95 6.84 8.90
C ASN A 162 -7.81 5.82 9.00
N GLN A 163 -7.94 4.67 8.33
CA GLN A 163 -6.96 3.59 8.32
C GLN A 163 -6.39 3.29 6.92
N PHE A 164 -7.02 3.81 5.87
CA PHE A 164 -6.66 3.50 4.49
C PHE A 164 -5.19 3.83 4.21
N GLU A 165 -4.79 5.08 4.32
CA GLU A 165 -3.40 5.52 4.07
C GLU A 165 -2.38 4.83 4.98
N LYS A 166 -2.76 4.56 6.24
CA LYS A 166 -1.84 3.96 7.22
C LYS A 166 -1.40 2.54 6.88
N ASN A 167 -2.23 1.80 6.13
CA ASN A 167 -1.98 0.41 5.78
C ASN A 167 -1.81 0.18 4.27
N LEU A 168 -1.95 1.22 3.45
CA LEU A 168 -1.85 1.14 1.99
C LEU A 168 -0.49 0.57 1.53
N TYR A 169 0.58 0.84 2.27
CA TYR A 169 1.93 0.35 1.98
C TYR A 169 2.00 -1.19 1.87
N VAL A 170 1.15 -1.92 2.63
CA VAL A 170 1.09 -3.40 2.53
C VAL A 170 0.50 -3.81 1.19
N PHE A 171 -0.54 -3.14 0.73
CA PHE A 171 -1.12 -3.41 -0.57
C PHE A 171 -0.14 -3.09 -1.72
N ASP A 172 0.53 -1.95 -1.66
CA ASP A 172 1.55 -1.58 -2.65
C ASP A 172 2.72 -2.56 -2.66
N TYR A 173 3.14 -3.07 -1.49
CA TYR A 173 4.12 -4.14 -1.38
C TYR A 173 3.63 -5.44 -2.05
N ILE A 174 2.38 -5.85 -1.79
CA ILE A 174 1.77 -7.02 -2.42
C ILE A 174 1.77 -6.87 -3.95
N LEU A 175 1.32 -5.75 -4.49
CA LEU A 175 1.29 -5.50 -5.93
C LEU A 175 2.69 -5.53 -6.56
N SER A 176 3.68 -4.97 -5.87
CA SER A 176 5.07 -4.92 -6.35
C SER A 176 5.77 -6.29 -6.37
N ASN A 177 5.26 -7.26 -5.59
CA ASN A 177 5.87 -8.59 -5.42
C ASN A 177 4.95 -9.74 -5.84
N ILE A 178 3.79 -9.44 -6.40
CA ILE A 178 2.84 -10.45 -6.87
C ILE A 178 3.47 -11.30 -7.98
N LYS A 179 3.07 -12.58 -8.03
CA LYS A 179 3.36 -13.46 -9.17
C LYS A 179 2.06 -13.99 -9.75
N ILE A 180 1.95 -13.89 -11.07
CA ILE A 180 0.79 -14.31 -11.85
C ILE A 180 1.25 -15.46 -12.76
N SER A 181 0.85 -16.69 -12.41
CA SER A 181 1.28 -17.93 -13.08
C SER A 181 0.18 -18.56 -13.95
#